data_0468d80e8543e126a2da024bd70d6f65
#
_entry.id   0468d80e8543e126a2da024bd70d6f65
#
_cell.length_a   1.000
_cell.length_b   1.000
_cell.length_c   1.000
_cell.angle_alpha   90.00
_cell.angle_beta   90.00
_cell.angle_gamma   90.00
#
_symmetry.space_group_name_H-M   'P 1'
#
loop_
_entity.id
_entity.type
_entity.pdbx_description
1 polymer ?
#
loop_
_entity_poly.entity_id
_entity_poly.type
_entity_poly.pdbx_seq_one_letter_code
_entity_poly.pdbx_strand_id
1 'polypeptide(L)'
;MIQLAGDFSRSIGMLFQLILPGCALLALALSLLTAVRVPAAVNWRLAVLVGELGYVLALVPLTVGCTALTGYASAPGATLVTLGACALALIFLLKPSAQAWQLGRELPARLAAAFGPVPVTRPAFALANLGFRTPAPGPMQTHEFAPGLVLDYYPAAKGSGPAACVVVIHGGGWDSGDRRQLPGLNHWLARQGYAVAAVSYRLAPAHPWPAQREDILAALAWLKTHAGQLGLDPARLVLLGRSAGGQIATAVGYLGDPAVRGVVALYAPHDMRFAWSVSRPDDALNSLLLMRQFLGGPPEAREAIYDSASGQQLVKPGTTPPTLLIHGTIDTLVWVRHSRRMAARLAEAGVPHLLLELPWATHALEAHAGGPGGQLTTHALEHFLAAVTAPAK
;
A
#
# COMPACT_ATOMS: atom_id res chain seq x y z
N MET A 1 24.68 -39.13 37.91
CA MET A 1 23.49 -38.35 38.30
C MET A 1 23.83 -36.91 38.73
N ILE A 2 24.84 -36.67 39.58
CA ILE A 2 25.21 -35.34 40.09
C ILE A 2 25.68 -34.41 38.95
N GLN A 3 26.47 -34.92 37.99
CA GLN A 3 26.98 -34.12 36.86
C GLN A 3 25.86 -33.71 35.89
N LEU A 4 24.91 -34.59 35.57
CA LEU A 4 23.72 -34.29 34.76
C LEU A 4 22.80 -33.22 35.41
N ALA A 5 22.64 -33.29 36.75
CA ALA A 5 21.87 -32.28 37.49
C ALA A 5 22.57 -30.91 37.50
N GLY A 6 23.90 -30.87 37.56
CA GLY A 6 24.73 -29.65 37.48
C GLY A 6 24.68 -29.02 36.09
N ASP A 7 24.73 -29.80 35.04
CA ASP A 7 24.62 -29.30 33.65
C ASP A 7 23.21 -28.79 33.33
N PHE A 8 22.17 -29.46 33.81
CA PHE A 8 20.78 -29.01 33.68
C PHE A 8 20.52 -27.70 34.43
N SER A 9 21.02 -27.56 35.67
CA SER A 9 20.92 -26.30 36.44
C SER A 9 21.63 -25.12 35.76
N ARG A 10 22.82 -25.36 35.17
CA ARG A 10 23.54 -24.36 34.39
C ARG A 10 22.79 -23.94 33.13
N SER A 11 22.20 -24.90 32.41
CA SER A 11 21.41 -24.63 31.21
C SER A 11 20.17 -23.80 31.52
N ILE A 12 19.46 -24.08 32.61
CA ILE A 12 18.35 -23.26 33.09
C ILE A 12 18.82 -21.87 33.49
N GLY A 13 19.90 -21.75 34.21
CA GLY A 13 20.48 -20.44 34.58
C GLY A 13 20.82 -19.59 33.33
N MET A 14 21.42 -20.19 32.31
CA MET A 14 21.72 -19.51 31.05
C MET A 14 20.45 -19.07 30.29
N LEU A 15 19.38 -19.89 30.30
CA LEU A 15 18.09 -19.53 29.72
C LEU A 15 17.55 -18.22 30.29
N PHE A 16 17.50 -18.12 31.64
CA PHE A 16 16.94 -16.94 32.28
C PHE A 16 17.87 -15.73 32.27
N GLN A 17 19.18 -15.91 32.30
CA GLN A 17 20.14 -14.82 32.36
C GLN A 17 20.53 -14.24 30.99
N LEU A 18 20.54 -15.04 29.92
CA LEU A 18 21.02 -14.61 28.60
C LEU A 18 19.98 -14.76 27.48
N ILE A 19 19.32 -15.92 27.37
CA ILE A 19 18.46 -16.23 26.22
C ILE A 19 17.17 -15.40 26.25
N LEU A 20 16.46 -15.37 27.39
CA LEU A 20 15.20 -14.62 27.47
C LEU A 20 15.37 -13.13 27.32
N PRO A 21 16.36 -12.46 27.99
CA PRO A 21 16.65 -11.05 27.70
C PRO A 21 17.04 -10.80 26.26
N GLY A 22 17.85 -11.67 25.65
CA GLY A 22 18.23 -11.58 24.23
C GLY A 22 17.02 -11.63 23.30
N CYS A 23 16.12 -12.60 23.51
CA CYS A 23 14.86 -12.70 22.75
C CYS A 23 13.96 -11.46 22.94
N ALA A 24 13.84 -10.96 24.16
CA ALA A 24 13.04 -9.77 24.44
C ALA A 24 13.62 -8.50 23.76
N LEU A 25 14.93 -8.32 23.80
CA LEU A 25 15.60 -7.19 23.13
C LEU A 25 15.47 -7.30 21.61
N LEU A 26 15.57 -8.50 21.03
CA LEU A 26 15.33 -8.70 19.60
C LEU A 26 13.88 -8.39 19.22
N ALA A 27 12.92 -8.85 20.02
CA ALA A 27 11.50 -8.52 19.81
C ALA A 27 11.26 -7.00 19.90
N LEU A 28 11.90 -6.32 20.85
CA LEU A 28 11.86 -4.86 20.98
C LEU A 28 12.47 -4.19 19.74
N ALA A 29 13.65 -4.61 19.29
CA ALA A 29 14.31 -4.05 18.11
C ALA A 29 13.43 -4.19 16.85
N LEU A 30 12.82 -5.36 16.64
CA LEU A 30 11.89 -5.57 15.53
C LEU A 30 10.63 -4.71 15.66
N SER A 31 10.08 -4.57 16.85
CA SER A 31 8.87 -3.78 17.09
C SER A 31 9.05 -2.30 16.78
N LEU A 32 10.26 -1.75 16.92
CA LEU A 32 10.58 -0.36 16.57
C LEU A 32 10.37 -0.05 15.08
N LEU A 33 10.34 -1.07 14.21
CA LEU A 33 10.03 -0.91 12.78
C LEU A 33 8.61 -0.33 12.54
N THR A 34 7.73 -0.31 13.53
CA THR A 34 6.42 0.34 13.48
C THR A 34 6.46 1.83 13.86
N ALA A 35 7.60 2.34 14.29
CA ALA A 35 7.73 3.70 14.82
C ALA A 35 8.78 4.53 14.10
N VAL A 36 9.77 3.90 13.47
CA VAL A 36 10.88 4.59 12.82
C VAL A 36 10.94 4.24 11.33
N ARG A 37 11.51 5.14 10.55
CA ARG A 37 11.85 4.85 9.15
C ARG A 37 12.93 3.79 9.12
N VAL A 38 12.68 2.74 8.36
CA VAL A 38 13.63 1.64 8.20
C VAL A 38 14.89 2.14 7.48
N PRO A 39 16.11 1.98 8.02
CA PRO A 39 17.33 2.29 7.31
C PRO A 39 17.45 1.50 6.00
N ALA A 40 18.16 2.05 5.01
CA ALA A 40 18.35 1.40 3.71
C ALA A 40 18.91 -0.03 3.79
N ALA A 41 19.73 -0.31 4.82
CA ALA A 41 20.30 -1.64 5.07
C ALA A 41 19.29 -2.68 5.60
N VAL A 42 18.13 -2.25 6.10
CA VAL A 42 17.08 -3.14 6.61
C VAL A 42 16.04 -3.37 5.55
N ASN A 43 15.67 -4.62 5.32
CA ASN A 43 14.65 -4.96 4.35
C ASN A 43 13.29 -4.34 4.75
N TRP A 44 12.80 -3.36 3.99
CA TRP A 44 11.52 -2.67 4.22
C TRP A 44 10.33 -3.63 4.31
N ARG A 45 10.42 -4.81 3.65
CA ARG A 45 9.38 -5.86 3.72
C ARG A 45 9.17 -6.38 5.14
N LEU A 46 10.25 -6.40 5.95
CA LEU A 46 10.15 -6.75 7.35
C LEU A 46 9.31 -5.71 8.13
N ALA A 47 9.47 -4.43 7.82
CA ALA A 47 8.65 -3.38 8.43
C ALA A 47 7.17 -3.49 8.02
N VAL A 48 6.86 -3.88 6.77
CA VAL A 48 5.48 -4.21 6.35
C VAL A 48 4.92 -5.36 7.18
N LEU A 49 5.69 -6.47 7.31
CA LEU A 49 5.26 -7.63 8.08
C LEU A 49 5.01 -7.28 9.54
N VAL A 50 5.92 -6.55 10.18
CA VAL A 50 5.76 -6.13 11.58
C VAL A 50 4.59 -5.16 11.75
N GLY A 51 4.40 -4.23 10.82
CA GLY A 51 3.29 -3.26 10.86
C GLY A 51 1.91 -3.91 10.67
N GLU A 52 1.81 -4.88 9.77
CA GLU A 52 0.54 -5.51 9.41
C GLU A 52 0.22 -6.76 10.23
N LEU A 53 1.22 -7.44 10.80
CA LEU A 53 1.07 -8.65 11.62
C LEU A 53 1.53 -8.45 13.07
N GLY A 54 1.73 -7.21 13.52
CA GLY A 54 2.20 -6.89 14.87
C GLY A 54 1.36 -7.55 15.97
N TYR A 55 0.05 -7.64 15.77
CA TYR A 55 -0.87 -8.31 16.71
C TYR A 55 -0.60 -9.82 16.87
N VAL A 56 -0.10 -10.49 15.82
CA VAL A 56 0.34 -11.91 15.90
C VAL A 56 1.72 -11.97 16.53
N LEU A 57 2.64 -11.11 16.11
CA LEU A 57 4.01 -11.07 16.62
C LEU A 57 4.05 -10.71 18.12
N ALA A 58 3.03 -10.03 18.64
CA ALA A 58 2.87 -9.71 20.06
C ALA A 58 2.82 -10.97 20.97
N LEU A 59 2.47 -12.14 20.44
CA LEU A 59 2.51 -13.40 21.17
C LEU A 59 3.94 -13.76 21.60
N VAL A 60 4.96 -13.34 20.84
CA VAL A 60 6.38 -13.65 21.16
C VAL A 60 6.80 -12.97 22.47
N PRO A 61 6.77 -11.61 22.59
CA PRO A 61 7.14 -10.97 23.85
C PRO A 61 6.20 -11.34 25.00
N LEU A 62 4.93 -11.69 24.73
CA LEU A 62 4.02 -12.17 25.77
C LEU A 62 4.50 -13.49 26.36
N THR A 63 4.82 -14.48 25.52
CA THR A 63 5.32 -15.80 25.97
C THR A 63 6.67 -15.69 26.64
N VAL A 64 7.61 -14.89 26.08
CA VAL A 64 8.93 -14.63 26.67
C VAL A 64 8.79 -14.02 28.07
N GLY A 65 7.94 -13.00 28.22
CA GLY A 65 7.70 -12.34 29.51
C GLY A 65 7.08 -13.28 30.56
N CYS A 66 6.05 -14.06 30.18
CA CYS A 66 5.46 -15.05 31.06
C CYS A 66 6.48 -16.13 31.49
N THR A 67 7.33 -16.59 30.58
CA THR A 67 8.40 -17.56 30.94
C THR A 67 9.43 -16.93 31.87
N ALA A 68 9.81 -15.67 31.65
CA ALA A 68 10.77 -14.97 32.52
C ALA A 68 10.28 -14.88 33.96
N LEU A 69 8.98 -14.68 34.20
CA LEU A 69 8.40 -14.63 35.54
C LEU A 69 8.65 -15.90 36.35
N THR A 70 8.68 -17.07 35.72
CA THR A 70 8.94 -18.35 36.41
C THR A 70 10.39 -18.45 36.95
N GLY A 71 11.31 -17.69 36.36
CA GLY A 71 12.73 -17.63 36.79
C GLY A 71 13.07 -16.45 37.70
N TYR A 72 12.08 -15.66 38.14
CA TYR A 72 12.34 -14.44 38.93
C TYR A 72 13.20 -14.66 40.17
N ALA A 73 12.95 -15.73 40.91
CA ALA A 73 13.70 -16.02 42.15
C ALA A 73 15.18 -16.35 41.90
N SER A 74 15.53 -16.89 40.73
CA SER A 74 16.90 -17.27 40.38
C SER A 74 17.70 -16.18 39.66
N ALA A 75 17.00 -15.27 38.95
CA ALA A 75 17.63 -14.21 38.12
C ALA A 75 16.79 -12.91 38.11
N PRO A 76 16.57 -12.23 39.23
CA PRO A 76 15.62 -11.12 39.33
C PRO A 76 15.98 -9.94 38.40
N GLY A 77 17.27 -9.59 38.28
CA GLY A 77 17.72 -8.50 37.42
C GLY A 77 17.47 -8.80 35.94
N ALA A 78 17.82 -9.99 35.47
CA ALA A 78 17.57 -10.42 34.09
C ALA A 78 16.07 -10.49 33.78
N THR A 79 15.26 -10.97 34.74
CA THR A 79 13.80 -11.01 34.61
C THR A 79 13.22 -9.62 34.42
N LEU A 80 13.63 -8.64 35.25
CA LEU A 80 13.14 -7.25 35.12
C LEU A 80 13.51 -6.62 33.78
N VAL A 81 14.73 -6.83 33.27
CA VAL A 81 15.16 -6.39 31.93
C VAL A 81 14.29 -7.03 30.88
N THR A 82 14.05 -8.35 30.95
CA THR A 82 13.21 -9.08 30.00
C THR A 82 11.79 -8.54 30.00
N LEU A 83 11.17 -8.36 31.16
CA LEU A 83 9.80 -7.83 31.27
C LEU A 83 9.70 -6.41 30.74
N GLY A 84 10.66 -5.53 31.02
CA GLY A 84 10.71 -4.18 30.51
C GLY A 84 10.79 -4.15 28.97
N ALA A 85 11.68 -4.96 28.39
CA ALA A 85 11.82 -5.07 26.95
C ALA A 85 10.56 -5.66 26.30
N CYS A 86 9.97 -6.70 26.90
CA CYS A 86 8.71 -7.30 26.42
C CYS A 86 7.53 -6.29 26.48
N ALA A 87 7.40 -5.54 27.55
CA ALA A 87 6.36 -4.51 27.69
C ALA A 87 6.48 -3.43 26.59
N LEU A 88 7.68 -2.94 26.35
CA LEU A 88 7.94 -1.99 25.25
C LEU A 88 7.66 -2.60 23.88
N ALA A 89 8.10 -3.84 23.64
CA ALA A 89 7.83 -4.54 22.39
C ALA A 89 6.31 -4.70 22.14
N LEU A 90 5.54 -5.05 23.16
CA LEU A 90 4.08 -5.15 23.07
C LEU A 90 3.44 -3.81 22.71
N ILE A 91 3.89 -2.70 23.33
CA ILE A 91 3.39 -1.35 23.02
C ILE A 91 3.59 -1.06 21.52
N PHE A 92 4.79 -1.27 20.98
CA PHE A 92 5.08 -0.99 19.57
C PHE A 92 4.38 -1.96 18.62
N LEU A 93 4.29 -3.25 18.94
CA LEU A 93 3.63 -4.25 18.08
C LEU A 93 2.10 -4.07 18.03
N LEU A 94 1.47 -3.59 19.11
CA LEU A 94 0.04 -3.35 19.15
C LEU A 94 -0.35 -1.94 18.69
N LYS A 95 0.61 -0.99 18.62
CA LYS A 95 0.41 0.39 18.17
C LYS A 95 -0.30 0.48 16.80
N PRO A 96 0.06 -0.30 15.75
CA PRO A 96 -0.63 -0.27 14.47
C PRO A 96 -2.14 -0.52 14.60
N SER A 97 -2.53 -1.56 15.36
CA SER A 97 -3.94 -1.89 15.58
C SER A 97 -4.68 -0.81 16.38
N ALA A 98 -4.04 -0.23 17.39
CA ALA A 98 -4.62 0.85 18.20
C ALA A 98 -4.83 2.13 17.36
N GLN A 99 -3.85 2.51 16.55
CA GLN A 99 -3.96 3.66 15.65
C GLN A 99 -4.96 3.41 14.52
N ALA A 100 -5.03 2.19 13.97
CA ALA A 100 -6.03 1.82 12.98
C ALA A 100 -7.45 1.90 13.55
N TRP A 101 -7.64 1.49 14.81
CA TRP A 101 -8.93 1.62 15.48
C TRP A 101 -9.33 3.08 15.65
N GLN A 102 -8.39 3.96 16.04
CA GLN A 102 -8.65 5.39 16.15
C GLN A 102 -8.98 6.01 14.78
N LEU A 103 -8.14 5.82 13.77
CA LEU A 103 -8.37 6.32 12.42
C LEU A 103 -9.66 5.76 11.81
N GLY A 104 -9.98 4.50 12.07
CA GLY A 104 -11.18 3.85 11.58
C GLY A 104 -12.49 4.47 12.08
N ARG A 105 -12.47 5.15 13.23
CA ARG A 105 -13.63 5.89 13.76
C ARG A 105 -13.86 7.21 13.02
N GLU A 106 -12.81 7.85 12.54
CA GLU A 106 -12.87 9.15 11.88
C GLU A 106 -13.01 9.01 10.34
N LEU A 107 -12.46 7.93 9.78
CA LEU A 107 -12.34 7.72 8.34
C LEU A 107 -13.68 7.80 7.58
N PRO A 108 -14.80 7.21 8.04
CA PRO A 108 -16.07 7.32 7.33
C PRO A 108 -16.54 8.78 7.18
N ALA A 109 -16.42 9.60 8.22
CA ALA A 109 -16.80 11.01 8.17
C ALA A 109 -15.88 11.81 7.22
N ARG A 110 -14.57 11.55 7.23
CA ARG A 110 -13.61 12.17 6.32
C ARG A 110 -13.86 11.82 4.86
N LEU A 111 -14.19 10.56 4.57
CA LEU A 111 -14.54 10.10 3.23
C LEU A 111 -15.85 10.73 2.75
N ALA A 112 -16.87 10.79 3.61
CA ALA A 112 -18.14 11.44 3.28
C ALA A 112 -17.97 12.95 3.04
N ALA A 113 -17.13 13.62 3.77
CA ALA A 113 -16.81 15.04 3.55
C ALA A 113 -16.08 15.28 2.23
N ALA A 114 -15.18 14.37 1.82
CA ALA A 114 -14.39 14.52 0.60
C ALA A 114 -15.15 14.12 -0.67
N PHE A 115 -15.99 13.07 -0.61
CA PHE A 115 -16.56 12.42 -1.79
C PHE A 115 -18.09 12.31 -1.77
N GLY A 116 -18.73 12.78 -0.70
CA GLY A 116 -20.15 12.59 -0.46
C GLY A 116 -20.48 11.30 0.30
N PRO A 117 -21.68 11.23 0.89
CA PRO A 117 -22.10 10.06 1.66
C PRO A 117 -22.43 8.87 0.75
N VAL A 118 -22.01 7.66 1.17
CA VAL A 118 -22.33 6.38 0.51
C VAL A 118 -22.75 5.34 1.55
N PRO A 119 -23.55 4.32 1.19
CA PRO A 119 -24.07 3.32 2.11
C PRO A 119 -23.03 2.23 2.44
N VAL A 120 -21.85 2.59 2.97
CA VAL A 120 -20.88 1.62 3.50
C VAL A 120 -21.22 1.34 4.96
N THR A 121 -21.66 0.12 5.25
CA THR A 121 -22.16 -0.28 6.58
C THR A 121 -21.11 -0.96 7.46
N ARG A 122 -20.04 -1.51 6.88
CA ARG A 122 -19.01 -2.17 7.66
C ARG A 122 -18.09 -1.15 8.36
N PRO A 123 -17.56 -1.46 9.56
CA PRO A 123 -16.58 -0.60 10.19
C PRO A 123 -15.29 -0.52 9.36
N ALA A 124 -14.63 0.65 9.39
CA ALA A 124 -13.37 0.84 8.68
C ALA A 124 -12.22 -0.03 9.25
N PHE A 125 -12.28 -0.28 10.56
CA PHE A 125 -11.40 -1.21 11.24
C PHE A 125 -12.15 -1.96 12.35
N ALA A 126 -11.89 -3.27 12.47
CA ALA A 126 -12.40 -4.09 13.56
C ALA A 126 -11.35 -5.13 13.99
N LEU A 127 -11.14 -5.24 15.29
CA LEU A 127 -10.22 -6.25 15.86
C LEU A 127 -10.62 -7.68 15.46
N ALA A 128 -11.92 -7.96 15.40
CA ALA A 128 -12.45 -9.26 14.96
C ALA A 128 -12.11 -9.62 13.50
N ASN A 129 -11.70 -8.65 12.69
CA ASN A 129 -11.31 -8.84 11.30
C ASN A 129 -9.79 -8.99 11.12
N LEU A 130 -9.00 -8.84 12.20
CA LEU A 130 -7.58 -9.17 12.17
C LEU A 130 -7.39 -10.67 11.89
N GLY A 131 -6.51 -11.00 10.96
CA GLY A 131 -6.23 -12.40 10.61
C GLY A 131 -5.75 -12.55 9.17
N PHE A 132 -5.35 -13.78 8.82
CA PHE A 132 -4.87 -14.15 7.49
C PHE A 132 -6.06 -14.37 6.52
N ARG A 133 -6.80 -13.30 6.23
CA ARG A 133 -7.92 -13.37 5.29
C ARG A 133 -7.42 -13.05 3.88
N THR A 134 -7.01 -14.07 3.15
CA THR A 134 -6.84 -13.94 1.70
C THR A 134 -8.19 -14.16 1.03
N PRO A 135 -8.69 -13.23 0.23
CA PRO A 135 -9.87 -13.46 -0.56
C PRO A 135 -9.71 -14.71 -1.44
N ALA A 136 -10.71 -15.60 -1.45
CA ALA A 136 -10.65 -16.77 -2.31
C ALA A 136 -10.51 -16.37 -3.79
N PRO A 137 -9.72 -17.07 -4.60
CA PRO A 137 -9.65 -16.84 -6.03
C PRO A 137 -11.04 -16.90 -6.67
N GLY A 138 -11.29 -16.02 -7.63
CA GLY A 138 -12.49 -16.01 -8.47
C GLY A 138 -12.11 -16.15 -9.95
N PRO A 139 -13.10 -16.09 -10.87
CA PRO A 139 -12.83 -16.11 -12.30
C PRO A 139 -11.86 -15.01 -12.72
N MET A 140 -10.95 -15.35 -13.64
CA MET A 140 -9.99 -14.42 -14.23
C MET A 140 -9.72 -14.87 -15.68
N GLN A 141 -9.60 -13.90 -16.58
CA GLN A 141 -9.29 -14.10 -17.99
C GLN A 141 -8.11 -13.23 -18.36
N THR A 142 -7.20 -13.75 -19.19
CA THR A 142 -6.07 -12.96 -19.70
C THR A 142 -6.35 -12.56 -21.15
N HIS A 143 -6.18 -11.27 -21.46
CA HIS A 143 -6.36 -10.72 -22.80
C HIS A 143 -5.11 -9.96 -23.24
N GLU A 144 -4.74 -10.07 -24.50
CA GLU A 144 -3.76 -9.20 -25.13
C GLU A 144 -4.48 -7.95 -25.63
N PHE A 145 -4.05 -6.77 -25.18
CA PHE A 145 -4.67 -5.51 -25.57
C PHE A 145 -3.82 -4.68 -26.55
N ALA A 146 -2.54 -5.01 -26.66
CA ALA A 146 -1.60 -4.51 -27.66
C ALA A 146 -0.48 -5.55 -27.83
N PRO A 147 0.32 -5.50 -28.92
CA PRO A 147 1.38 -6.49 -29.16
C PRO A 147 2.32 -6.65 -27.96
N GLY A 148 2.32 -7.86 -27.36
CA GLY A 148 3.12 -8.21 -26.20
C GLY A 148 2.64 -7.60 -24.87
N LEU A 149 1.54 -6.87 -24.84
CA LEU A 149 0.95 -6.27 -23.64
C LEU A 149 -0.36 -6.96 -23.28
N VAL A 150 -0.44 -7.46 -22.08
CA VAL A 150 -1.56 -8.26 -21.58
C VAL A 150 -2.18 -7.67 -20.33
N LEU A 151 -3.46 -7.93 -20.14
CA LEU A 151 -4.18 -7.65 -18.89
C LEU A 151 -4.86 -8.91 -18.35
N ASP A 152 -4.96 -9.01 -17.04
CA ASP A 152 -5.78 -10.01 -16.36
C ASP A 152 -7.10 -9.34 -15.96
N TYR A 153 -8.20 -9.83 -16.54
CA TYR A 153 -9.55 -9.33 -16.33
C TYR A 153 -10.28 -10.19 -15.30
N TYR A 154 -10.81 -9.56 -14.27
CA TYR A 154 -11.63 -10.17 -13.23
C TYR A 154 -13.07 -9.66 -13.39
N PRO A 155 -14.01 -10.49 -13.86
CA PRO A 155 -15.38 -10.08 -14.04
C PRO A 155 -16.05 -9.74 -12.69
N ALA A 156 -16.93 -8.76 -12.69
CA ALA A 156 -17.72 -8.40 -11.51
C ALA A 156 -18.59 -9.58 -11.07
N ALA A 157 -18.50 -9.95 -9.79
CA ALA A 157 -19.26 -11.09 -9.24
C ALA A 157 -20.71 -10.74 -8.86
N LYS A 158 -21.09 -9.45 -8.90
CA LYS A 158 -22.40 -8.94 -8.49
C LYS A 158 -22.88 -7.87 -9.48
N GLY A 159 -24.18 -7.78 -9.63
CA GLY A 159 -24.84 -6.77 -10.47
C GLY A 159 -25.56 -7.39 -11.68
N SER A 160 -26.60 -6.73 -12.15
CA SER A 160 -27.41 -7.16 -13.31
C SER A 160 -27.14 -6.33 -14.57
N GLY A 161 -26.20 -5.41 -14.52
CA GLY A 161 -25.84 -4.51 -15.62
C GLY A 161 -24.33 -4.32 -15.75
N PRO A 162 -23.89 -3.51 -16.74
CA PRO A 162 -22.47 -3.23 -16.96
C PRO A 162 -21.79 -2.66 -15.70
N ALA A 163 -20.71 -3.29 -15.26
CA ALA A 163 -20.00 -2.92 -14.03
C ALA A 163 -18.99 -1.78 -14.27
N ALA A 164 -18.82 -0.89 -13.30
CA ALA A 164 -17.67 0.02 -13.32
C ALA A 164 -16.36 -0.78 -13.25
N CYS A 165 -15.32 -0.32 -13.95
CA CYS A 165 -14.07 -1.04 -14.06
C CYS A 165 -12.94 -0.33 -13.32
N VAL A 166 -12.22 -1.06 -12.46
CA VAL A 166 -10.99 -0.61 -11.81
C VAL A 166 -9.80 -1.12 -12.60
N VAL A 167 -9.05 -0.20 -13.18
CA VAL A 167 -7.80 -0.50 -13.92
C VAL A 167 -6.65 -0.44 -12.94
N VAL A 168 -6.07 -1.60 -12.64
CA VAL A 168 -5.00 -1.75 -11.63
C VAL A 168 -3.63 -1.73 -12.29
N ILE A 169 -2.80 -0.77 -11.88
CA ILE A 169 -1.46 -0.52 -12.42
C ILE A 169 -0.44 -0.90 -11.34
N HIS A 170 0.39 -1.89 -11.64
CA HIS A 170 1.34 -2.44 -10.67
C HIS A 170 2.49 -1.48 -10.34
N GLY A 171 3.12 -1.69 -9.16
CA GLY A 171 4.36 -1.04 -8.77
C GLY A 171 5.59 -1.76 -9.30
N GLY A 172 6.78 -1.34 -8.85
CA GLY A 172 8.06 -1.97 -9.20
C GLY A 172 9.08 -1.01 -9.79
N GLY A 173 9.07 0.28 -9.40
CA GLY A 173 10.11 1.24 -9.79
C GLY A 173 10.20 1.48 -11.29
N TRP A 174 9.16 1.17 -12.05
CA TRP A 174 9.08 1.25 -13.53
C TRP A 174 9.95 0.24 -14.28
N ASP A 175 10.87 -0.48 -13.61
CA ASP A 175 11.81 -1.45 -14.20
C ASP A 175 11.49 -2.91 -13.88
N SER A 176 10.51 -3.14 -13.02
CA SER A 176 10.13 -4.46 -12.51
C SER A 176 8.64 -4.54 -12.15
N GLY A 177 8.21 -5.69 -11.69
CA GLY A 177 6.82 -5.98 -11.35
C GLY A 177 6.00 -6.48 -12.53
N ASP A 178 4.79 -6.94 -12.26
CA ASP A 178 3.83 -7.36 -13.25
C ASP A 178 2.38 -7.24 -12.76
N ARG A 179 1.41 -7.47 -13.65
CA ARG A 179 -0.02 -7.39 -13.39
C ARG A 179 -0.55 -8.34 -12.31
N ARG A 180 0.22 -9.38 -11.92
CA ARG A 180 -0.15 -10.35 -10.88
C ARG A 180 0.21 -9.88 -9.47
N GLN A 181 0.68 -8.63 -9.33
CA GLN A 181 1.01 -8.07 -8.03
C GLN A 181 -0.25 -7.96 -7.15
N LEU A 182 -0.23 -8.60 -5.96
CA LEU A 182 -1.28 -8.56 -4.95
C LEU A 182 -2.70 -8.88 -5.50
N PRO A 183 -2.90 -10.06 -6.13
CA PRO A 183 -4.17 -10.40 -6.80
C PRO A 183 -5.35 -10.51 -5.83
N GLY A 184 -5.08 -10.65 -4.51
CA GLY A 184 -6.11 -10.67 -3.48
C GLY A 184 -7.00 -9.43 -3.48
N LEU A 185 -6.44 -8.24 -3.71
CA LEU A 185 -7.22 -7.01 -3.83
C LEU A 185 -8.10 -7.02 -5.08
N ASN A 186 -7.60 -7.54 -6.21
CA ASN A 186 -8.36 -7.64 -7.45
C ASN A 186 -9.58 -8.56 -7.28
N HIS A 187 -9.39 -9.74 -6.67
CA HIS A 187 -10.49 -10.65 -6.35
C HIS A 187 -11.47 -10.05 -5.34
N TRP A 188 -10.99 -9.26 -4.38
CA TRP A 188 -11.86 -8.57 -3.43
C TRP A 188 -12.72 -7.54 -4.15
N LEU A 189 -12.16 -6.68 -5.00
CA LEU A 189 -12.88 -5.70 -5.81
C LEU A 189 -13.93 -6.35 -6.71
N ALA A 190 -13.57 -7.45 -7.37
CA ALA A 190 -14.52 -8.20 -8.22
C ALA A 190 -15.74 -8.69 -7.42
N ARG A 191 -15.53 -9.14 -6.19
CA ARG A 191 -16.63 -9.53 -5.28
C ARG A 191 -17.45 -8.36 -4.77
N GLN A 192 -16.89 -7.14 -4.74
CA GLN A 192 -17.67 -5.95 -4.42
C GLN A 192 -18.55 -5.48 -5.60
N GLY A 193 -18.44 -6.10 -6.78
CA GLY A 193 -19.26 -5.77 -7.95
C GLY A 193 -18.57 -4.87 -8.96
N TYR A 194 -17.25 -4.72 -8.87
CA TYR A 194 -16.44 -4.01 -9.85
C TYR A 194 -15.80 -5.00 -10.83
N ALA A 195 -15.79 -4.70 -12.12
CA ALA A 195 -14.85 -5.34 -13.03
C ALA A 195 -13.44 -4.84 -12.68
N VAL A 196 -12.42 -5.70 -12.82
CA VAL A 196 -11.03 -5.31 -12.58
C VAL A 196 -10.16 -5.71 -13.76
N ALA A 197 -9.36 -4.77 -14.25
CA ALA A 197 -8.36 -5.00 -15.28
C ALA A 197 -6.96 -4.72 -14.71
N ALA A 198 -6.23 -5.76 -14.34
CA ALA A 198 -4.84 -5.62 -13.93
C ALA A 198 -3.95 -5.63 -15.17
N VAL A 199 -3.28 -4.50 -15.46
CA VAL A 199 -2.60 -4.28 -16.74
C VAL A 199 -1.09 -4.41 -16.61
N SER A 200 -0.43 -4.97 -17.62
CA SER A 200 1.01 -4.86 -17.83
C SER A 200 1.35 -3.58 -18.59
N TYR A 201 2.57 -3.10 -18.43
CA TYR A 201 3.14 -2.00 -19.21
C TYR A 201 4.63 -2.27 -19.47
N ARG A 202 5.17 -1.64 -20.53
CA ARG A 202 6.60 -1.77 -20.90
C ARG A 202 7.50 -1.16 -19.82
N LEU A 203 8.59 -1.84 -19.52
CA LEU A 203 9.50 -1.49 -18.42
C LEU A 203 10.73 -0.72 -18.91
N ALA A 204 11.20 0.19 -18.09
CA ALA A 204 12.51 0.82 -18.22
C ALA A 204 13.61 -0.21 -17.86
N PRO A 205 14.86 -0.02 -18.30
CA PRO A 205 15.34 1.05 -19.19
C PRO A 205 15.05 0.81 -20.67
N ALA A 206 14.58 -0.39 -21.09
CA ALA A 206 14.31 -0.71 -22.48
C ALA A 206 13.23 0.24 -23.07
N HIS A 207 12.26 0.63 -22.27
CA HIS A 207 11.18 1.53 -22.63
C HIS A 207 11.03 2.62 -21.59
N PRO A 208 11.74 3.76 -21.72
CA PRO A 208 11.58 4.90 -20.82
C PRO A 208 10.23 5.58 -21.01
N TRP A 209 9.89 6.50 -20.10
CA TRP A 209 8.72 7.36 -20.25
C TRP A 209 8.77 8.13 -21.59
N PRO A 210 7.66 8.21 -22.37
CA PRO A 210 6.26 8.00 -21.96
C PRO A 210 5.67 6.61 -22.28
N ALA A 211 6.46 5.57 -22.56
CA ALA A 211 5.97 4.27 -22.96
C ALA A 211 4.86 3.72 -22.02
N GLN A 212 5.03 3.86 -20.72
CA GLN A 212 4.08 3.39 -19.72
C GLN A 212 2.72 4.12 -19.81
N ARG A 213 2.75 5.44 -20.07
CA ARG A 213 1.53 6.22 -20.31
C ARG A 213 0.79 5.74 -21.55
N GLU A 214 1.52 5.53 -22.64
CA GLU A 214 0.97 5.06 -23.92
C GLU A 214 0.31 3.69 -23.77
N ASP A 215 0.95 2.80 -23.02
CA ASP A 215 0.45 1.44 -22.77
C ASP A 215 -0.86 1.47 -21.95
N ILE A 216 -0.94 2.31 -20.92
CA ILE A 216 -2.18 2.45 -20.15
C ILE A 216 -3.28 3.10 -20.99
N LEU A 217 -2.98 4.08 -21.82
CA LEU A 217 -3.96 4.66 -22.75
C LEU A 217 -4.47 3.62 -23.75
N ALA A 218 -3.58 2.74 -24.28
CA ALA A 218 -3.98 1.62 -25.12
C ALA A 218 -4.88 0.63 -24.40
N ALA A 219 -4.58 0.30 -23.13
CA ALA A 219 -5.43 -0.56 -22.31
C ALA A 219 -6.82 0.06 -22.08
N LEU A 220 -6.91 1.36 -21.79
CA LEU A 220 -8.19 2.06 -21.64
C LEU A 220 -9.01 2.05 -22.94
N ALA A 221 -8.37 2.28 -24.09
CA ALA A 221 -9.01 2.23 -25.40
C ALA A 221 -9.54 0.82 -25.69
N TRP A 222 -8.73 -0.21 -25.43
CA TRP A 222 -9.11 -1.60 -25.62
C TRP A 222 -10.30 -2.00 -24.72
N LEU A 223 -10.28 -1.64 -23.44
CA LEU A 223 -11.38 -1.89 -22.50
C LEU A 223 -12.69 -1.24 -22.97
N LYS A 224 -12.64 0.00 -23.45
CA LYS A 224 -13.81 0.71 -23.98
C LYS A 224 -14.37 0.00 -25.22
N THR A 225 -13.53 -0.46 -26.13
CA THR A 225 -13.95 -1.15 -27.36
C THR A 225 -14.55 -2.52 -27.05
N HIS A 226 -14.07 -3.22 -26.03
CA HIS A 226 -14.54 -4.57 -25.66
C HIS A 226 -15.55 -4.55 -24.51
N ALA A 227 -16.06 -3.38 -24.10
CA ALA A 227 -16.90 -3.21 -22.94
C ALA A 227 -18.13 -4.12 -22.91
N GLY A 228 -18.82 -4.26 -24.04
CA GLY A 228 -20.00 -5.13 -24.16
C GLY A 228 -19.68 -6.60 -23.95
N GLN A 229 -18.55 -7.09 -24.48
CA GLN A 229 -18.13 -8.48 -24.32
C GLN A 229 -17.69 -8.79 -22.88
N LEU A 230 -17.09 -7.80 -22.21
CA LEU A 230 -16.60 -7.91 -20.85
C LEU A 230 -17.65 -7.62 -19.79
N GLY A 231 -18.81 -7.10 -20.17
CA GLY A 231 -19.87 -6.71 -19.23
C GLY A 231 -19.47 -5.51 -18.36
N LEU A 232 -18.60 -4.61 -18.84
CA LEU A 232 -18.20 -3.39 -18.15
C LEU A 232 -18.86 -2.14 -18.75
N ASP A 233 -18.93 -1.08 -17.96
CA ASP A 233 -19.36 0.25 -18.39
C ASP A 233 -18.15 1.09 -18.82
N PRO A 234 -18.01 1.41 -20.12
CA PRO A 234 -16.87 2.15 -20.64
C PRO A 234 -16.79 3.59 -20.16
N ALA A 235 -17.85 4.14 -19.58
CA ALA A 235 -17.90 5.51 -19.04
C ALA A 235 -17.60 5.57 -17.53
N ARG A 236 -17.36 4.44 -16.87
CA ARG A 236 -17.08 4.36 -15.43
C ARG A 236 -15.80 3.59 -15.12
N LEU A 237 -14.66 4.20 -15.50
CA LEU A 237 -13.33 3.66 -15.25
C LEU A 237 -12.71 4.36 -14.04
N VAL A 238 -11.98 3.62 -13.21
CA VAL A 238 -11.18 4.17 -12.11
C VAL A 238 -9.76 3.61 -12.23
N LEU A 239 -8.75 4.49 -12.17
CA LEU A 239 -7.36 4.06 -12.18
C LEU A 239 -6.89 3.84 -10.73
N LEU A 240 -6.34 2.67 -10.44
CA LEU A 240 -5.72 2.35 -9.16
C LEU A 240 -4.27 1.95 -9.38
N GLY A 241 -3.34 2.74 -8.86
CA GLY A 241 -1.93 2.47 -9.02
C GLY A 241 -1.18 2.36 -7.69
N ARG A 242 -0.17 1.47 -7.65
CA ARG A 242 0.73 1.25 -6.54
C ARG A 242 2.11 1.79 -6.85
N SER A 243 2.72 2.61 -5.96
CA SER A 243 4.10 3.07 -6.13
C SER A 243 4.31 3.70 -7.51
N ALA A 244 5.23 3.17 -8.32
CA ALA A 244 5.41 3.56 -9.72
C ALA A 244 4.10 3.55 -10.54
N GLY A 245 3.25 2.53 -10.33
CA GLY A 245 1.91 2.47 -10.95
C GLY A 245 0.99 3.60 -10.50
N GLY A 246 1.12 4.09 -9.27
CA GLY A 246 0.36 5.23 -8.77
C GLY A 246 0.79 6.56 -9.41
N GLN A 247 2.07 6.70 -9.72
CA GLN A 247 2.57 7.79 -10.55
C GLN A 247 1.95 7.74 -11.95
N ILE A 248 1.97 6.56 -12.60
CA ILE A 248 1.37 6.36 -13.93
C ILE A 248 -0.13 6.64 -13.87
N ALA A 249 -0.84 6.14 -12.84
CA ALA A 249 -2.28 6.36 -12.66
C ALA A 249 -2.64 7.85 -12.59
N THR A 250 -1.88 8.66 -11.86
CA THR A 250 -2.11 10.12 -11.79
C THR A 250 -1.72 10.80 -13.10
N ALA A 251 -0.62 10.42 -13.74
CA ALA A 251 -0.17 11.00 -14.99
C ALA A 251 -1.14 10.72 -16.16
N VAL A 252 -1.80 9.56 -16.18
CA VAL A 252 -2.82 9.21 -17.18
C VAL A 252 -4.20 9.74 -16.79
N GLY A 253 -4.61 9.56 -15.54
CA GLY A 253 -5.95 9.91 -15.07
C GLY A 253 -6.26 11.41 -15.14
N TYR A 254 -5.23 12.26 -15.15
CA TYR A 254 -5.38 13.72 -15.21
C TYR A 254 -5.28 14.30 -16.62
N LEU A 255 -5.28 13.45 -17.65
CA LEU A 255 -5.33 13.91 -19.06
C LEU A 255 -6.73 14.37 -19.50
N GLY A 256 -7.75 14.22 -18.65
CA GLY A 256 -9.10 14.75 -18.91
C GLY A 256 -10.02 13.80 -19.67
N ASP A 257 -9.76 12.50 -19.69
CA ASP A 257 -10.71 11.52 -20.23
C ASP A 257 -11.95 11.42 -19.30
N PRO A 258 -13.16 11.81 -19.77
CA PRO A 258 -14.36 11.85 -18.94
C PRO A 258 -14.82 10.47 -18.45
N ALA A 259 -14.34 9.40 -19.07
CA ALA A 259 -14.60 8.04 -18.62
C ALA A 259 -13.82 7.68 -17.34
N VAL A 260 -12.73 8.38 -17.04
CA VAL A 260 -11.96 8.20 -15.81
C VAL A 260 -12.66 8.97 -14.68
N ARG A 261 -13.44 8.25 -13.90
CA ARG A 261 -14.28 8.78 -12.83
C ARG A 261 -13.54 9.06 -11.53
N GLY A 262 -12.34 8.50 -11.36
CA GLY A 262 -11.53 8.68 -10.17
C GLY A 262 -10.14 8.07 -10.30
N VAL A 263 -9.22 8.53 -9.45
CA VAL A 263 -7.86 7.98 -9.35
C VAL A 263 -7.57 7.60 -7.92
N VAL A 264 -7.00 6.41 -7.73
CA VAL A 264 -6.44 5.95 -6.46
C VAL A 264 -4.93 5.79 -6.62
N ALA A 265 -4.16 6.46 -5.78
CA ALA A 265 -2.71 6.33 -5.79
C ALA A 265 -2.20 5.92 -4.40
N LEU A 266 -1.64 4.73 -4.34
CA LEU A 266 -1.10 4.15 -3.12
C LEU A 266 0.41 4.41 -3.07
N TYR A 267 0.87 5.11 -2.03
CA TYR A 267 2.29 5.40 -1.72
C TYR A 267 3.14 5.76 -2.96
N ALA A 268 2.65 6.68 -3.78
CA ALA A 268 3.22 7.00 -5.09
C ALA A 268 4.00 8.30 -5.12
N PRO A 269 5.04 8.42 -6.00
CA PRO A 269 5.67 9.69 -6.30
C PRO A 269 4.84 10.46 -7.34
N HIS A 270 4.51 11.72 -7.09
CA HIS A 270 3.60 12.50 -7.92
C HIS A 270 4.25 13.70 -8.64
N ASP A 271 5.46 14.09 -8.20
CA ASP A 271 6.27 15.17 -8.75
C ASP A 271 7.66 14.60 -9.03
N MET A 272 7.98 14.42 -10.29
CA MET A 272 9.24 13.77 -10.70
C MET A 272 10.46 14.64 -10.45
N ARG A 273 10.32 15.99 -10.48
CA ARG A 273 11.42 16.89 -10.12
C ARG A 273 11.74 16.78 -8.62
N PHE A 274 10.70 16.75 -7.78
CA PHE A 274 10.89 16.49 -6.36
C PHE A 274 11.44 15.07 -6.10
N ALA A 275 10.95 14.05 -6.82
CA ALA A 275 11.49 12.70 -6.73
C ALA A 275 13.00 12.68 -7.05
N TRP A 276 13.41 13.34 -8.13
CA TRP A 276 14.82 13.46 -8.48
C TRP A 276 15.64 14.15 -7.38
N SER A 277 15.14 15.26 -6.82
CA SER A 277 15.86 16.04 -5.81
C SER A 277 16.13 15.28 -4.51
N VAL A 278 15.34 14.22 -4.22
CA VAL A 278 15.50 13.37 -3.03
C VAL A 278 16.08 11.99 -3.33
N SER A 279 16.31 11.67 -4.61
CA SER A 279 16.87 10.39 -5.07
C SER A 279 18.35 10.28 -4.74
N ARG A 280 18.79 9.07 -4.41
CA ARG A 280 20.17 8.75 -4.00
C ARG A 280 20.66 7.46 -4.66
N PRO A 281 21.98 7.35 -4.91
CA PRO A 281 22.56 6.12 -5.45
C PRO A 281 22.68 5.00 -4.40
N ASP A 282 22.63 5.34 -3.12
CA ASP A 282 22.87 4.48 -1.96
C ASP A 282 21.61 4.16 -1.15
N ASP A 283 20.43 4.53 -1.63
CA ASP A 283 19.19 4.14 -0.99
C ASP A 283 18.75 2.71 -1.38
N ALA A 284 17.70 2.19 -0.73
CA ALA A 284 17.24 0.81 -0.89
C ALA A 284 16.83 0.44 -2.33
N LEU A 285 16.57 1.42 -3.19
CA LEU A 285 16.14 1.24 -4.58
C LEU A 285 17.20 1.66 -5.60
N ASN A 286 18.31 2.27 -5.18
CA ASN A 286 19.15 3.05 -6.08
C ASN A 286 18.30 4.02 -6.91
N SER A 287 17.49 4.84 -6.19
CA SER A 287 16.43 5.63 -6.79
C SER A 287 16.95 6.61 -7.86
N LEU A 288 18.20 7.08 -7.75
CA LEU A 288 18.80 7.93 -8.76
C LEU A 288 18.99 7.19 -10.09
N LEU A 289 19.40 5.92 -10.06
CA LEU A 289 19.51 5.09 -11.27
C LEU A 289 18.15 4.80 -11.85
N LEU A 290 17.17 4.43 -11.02
CA LEU A 290 15.77 4.22 -11.47
C LEU A 290 15.21 5.46 -12.19
N MET A 291 15.40 6.65 -11.62
CA MET A 291 14.94 7.90 -12.23
C MET A 291 15.62 8.17 -13.58
N ARG A 292 16.94 7.92 -13.69
CA ARG A 292 17.69 8.06 -14.94
C ARG A 292 17.19 7.11 -16.01
N GLN A 293 16.96 5.85 -15.65
CA GLN A 293 16.45 4.81 -16.56
C GLN A 293 15.04 5.11 -17.03
N PHE A 294 14.17 5.58 -16.12
CA PHE A 294 12.79 5.87 -16.41
C PHE A 294 12.59 7.16 -17.21
N LEU A 295 13.30 8.25 -16.86
CA LEU A 295 13.12 9.59 -17.47
C LEU A 295 14.19 9.98 -18.49
N GLY A 296 15.20 9.13 -18.66
CA GLY A 296 16.25 9.32 -19.68
C GLY A 296 17.29 10.36 -19.33
N GLY A 297 17.40 10.80 -18.08
CA GLY A 297 18.40 11.78 -17.63
C GLY A 297 17.90 12.75 -16.56
N PRO A 298 18.69 13.79 -16.23
CA PRO A 298 18.33 14.79 -15.24
C PRO A 298 17.25 15.77 -15.72
N PRO A 299 16.54 16.44 -14.79
CA PRO A 299 15.43 17.35 -15.11
C PRO A 299 15.79 18.46 -16.09
N GLU A 300 17.00 19.03 -15.97
CA GLU A 300 17.46 20.14 -16.81
C GLU A 300 17.61 19.76 -18.28
N ALA A 301 17.90 18.48 -18.56
CA ALA A 301 18.02 17.94 -19.92
C ALA A 301 16.71 17.33 -20.45
N ARG A 302 15.69 17.16 -19.61
CA ARG A 302 14.47 16.41 -19.93
C ARG A 302 13.20 17.07 -19.38
N GLU A 303 13.11 18.40 -19.35
CA GLU A 303 12.01 19.16 -18.72
C GLU A 303 10.63 18.64 -19.10
N ALA A 304 10.29 18.55 -20.39
CA ALA A 304 8.99 18.11 -20.88
C ALA A 304 8.66 16.66 -20.46
N ILE A 305 9.67 15.80 -20.33
CA ILE A 305 9.53 14.42 -19.83
C ILE A 305 9.12 14.45 -18.36
N TYR A 306 9.83 15.20 -17.52
CA TYR A 306 9.52 15.34 -16.10
C TYR A 306 8.13 15.92 -15.86
N ASP A 307 7.76 16.96 -16.60
CA ASP A 307 6.45 17.61 -16.49
C ASP A 307 5.32 16.66 -16.90
N SER A 308 5.48 15.96 -18.02
CA SER A 308 4.49 14.98 -18.50
C SER A 308 4.38 13.71 -17.63
N ALA A 309 5.43 13.37 -16.88
CA ALA A 309 5.44 12.27 -15.93
C ALA A 309 4.96 12.66 -14.53
N SER A 310 4.80 13.97 -14.25
CA SER A 310 4.39 14.48 -12.94
C SER A 310 2.88 14.70 -12.90
N GLY A 311 2.13 13.77 -12.28
CA GLY A 311 0.69 13.95 -12.09
C GLY A 311 0.35 15.29 -11.42
N GLN A 312 1.21 15.79 -10.51
CA GLN A 312 1.05 17.07 -9.84
C GLN A 312 1.01 18.27 -10.83
N GLN A 313 1.78 18.22 -11.94
CA GLN A 313 1.79 19.25 -12.97
C GLN A 313 0.54 19.19 -13.87
N LEU A 314 -0.10 18.03 -13.95
CA LEU A 314 -1.27 17.81 -14.79
C LEU A 314 -2.59 18.13 -14.10
N VAL A 315 -2.57 18.49 -12.81
CA VAL A 315 -3.78 18.89 -12.05
C VAL A 315 -4.39 20.15 -12.64
N LYS A 316 -5.64 20.06 -13.10
CA LYS A 316 -6.43 21.16 -13.67
C LYS A 316 -7.78 21.27 -12.99
N PRO A 317 -8.21 22.47 -12.57
CA PRO A 317 -9.57 22.70 -12.07
C PRO A 317 -10.64 22.21 -13.05
N GLY A 318 -11.67 21.56 -12.54
CA GLY A 318 -12.84 21.12 -13.31
C GLY A 318 -12.65 19.91 -14.23
N THR A 319 -11.40 19.48 -14.50
CA THR A 319 -11.13 18.30 -15.36
C THR A 319 -10.41 17.16 -14.65
N THR A 320 -9.63 17.47 -13.60
CA THR A 320 -8.98 16.44 -12.79
C THR A 320 -10.04 15.66 -11.99
N PRO A 321 -10.10 14.33 -12.10
CA PRO A 321 -11.09 13.53 -11.40
C PRO A 321 -10.83 13.48 -9.88
N PRO A 322 -11.85 13.19 -9.05
CA PRO A 322 -11.67 12.92 -7.63
C PRO A 322 -10.54 11.94 -7.37
N THR A 323 -9.75 12.18 -6.31
CA THR A 323 -8.53 11.41 -6.07
C THR A 323 -8.41 10.95 -4.62
N LEU A 324 -8.18 9.63 -4.44
CA LEU A 324 -7.86 9.02 -3.16
C LEU A 324 -6.36 8.72 -3.08
N LEU A 325 -5.67 9.32 -2.12
CA LEU A 325 -4.26 9.08 -1.82
C LEU A 325 -4.15 8.28 -0.51
N ILE A 326 -3.38 7.20 -0.48
CA ILE A 326 -3.12 6.43 0.75
C ILE A 326 -1.60 6.24 0.88
N HIS A 327 -1.04 6.60 2.04
CA HIS A 327 0.42 6.59 2.22
C HIS A 327 0.82 6.28 3.66
N GLY A 328 1.86 5.47 3.83
CA GLY A 328 2.49 5.23 5.12
C GLY A 328 3.41 6.40 5.52
N THR A 329 3.30 6.91 6.76
CA THR A 329 4.10 8.09 7.14
C THR A 329 5.58 7.79 7.33
N ILE A 330 5.92 6.53 7.59
CA ILE A 330 7.30 6.08 7.75
C ILE A 330 7.84 5.35 6.50
N ASP A 331 7.19 5.53 5.35
CA ASP A 331 7.66 5.00 4.08
C ASP A 331 9.04 5.56 3.73
N THR A 332 10.00 4.65 3.48
CA THR A 332 11.40 4.95 3.13
C THR A 332 11.71 4.80 1.66
N LEU A 333 10.84 4.11 0.89
CA LEU A 333 11.01 3.95 -0.55
C LEU A 333 10.48 5.18 -1.29
N VAL A 334 9.27 5.61 -0.93
CA VAL A 334 8.64 6.82 -1.45
C VAL A 334 8.16 7.65 -0.25
N TRP A 335 8.74 8.80 -0.05
CA TRP A 335 8.41 9.62 1.11
C TRP A 335 6.97 10.14 1.06
N VAL A 336 6.24 10.08 2.17
CA VAL A 336 4.88 10.61 2.31
C VAL A 336 4.73 12.07 1.85
N ARG A 337 5.84 12.83 1.81
CA ARG A 337 5.88 14.20 1.26
C ARG A 337 5.36 14.29 -0.17
N HIS A 338 5.52 13.24 -0.99
CA HIS A 338 4.95 13.19 -2.34
C HIS A 338 3.42 13.32 -2.32
N SER A 339 2.76 12.49 -1.50
CA SER A 339 1.29 12.56 -1.39
C SER A 339 0.80 13.82 -0.69
N ARG A 340 1.55 14.37 0.29
CA ARG A 340 1.20 15.64 0.91
C ARG A 340 1.25 16.81 -0.09
N ARG A 341 2.28 16.86 -0.94
CA ARG A 341 2.40 17.86 -2.01
C ARG A 341 1.28 17.71 -3.04
N MET A 342 0.94 16.48 -3.43
CA MET A 342 -0.17 16.21 -4.34
C MET A 342 -1.51 16.65 -3.71
N ALA A 343 -1.77 16.30 -2.45
CA ALA A 343 -2.99 16.71 -1.77
C ALA A 343 -3.13 18.24 -1.69
N ALA A 344 -2.05 18.95 -1.38
CA ALA A 344 -2.05 20.43 -1.42
C ALA A 344 -2.39 20.97 -2.81
N ARG A 345 -1.81 20.40 -3.88
CA ARG A 345 -2.08 20.81 -5.25
C ARG A 345 -3.52 20.53 -5.69
N LEU A 346 -4.09 19.39 -5.26
CA LEU A 346 -5.50 19.06 -5.50
C LEU A 346 -6.44 20.03 -4.75
N ALA A 347 -6.09 20.40 -3.50
CA ALA A 347 -6.82 21.39 -2.72
C ALA A 347 -6.83 22.76 -3.40
N GLU A 348 -5.66 23.26 -3.85
CA GLU A 348 -5.53 24.52 -4.60
C GLU A 348 -6.40 24.55 -5.87
N ALA A 349 -6.53 23.41 -6.53
CA ALA A 349 -7.35 23.26 -7.74
C ALA A 349 -8.84 22.99 -7.46
N GLY A 350 -9.27 22.89 -6.19
CA GLY A 350 -10.65 22.58 -5.82
C GLY A 350 -11.08 21.17 -6.21
N VAL A 351 -10.14 20.23 -6.40
CA VAL A 351 -10.43 18.83 -6.76
C VAL A 351 -10.84 18.05 -5.52
N PRO A 352 -11.97 17.33 -5.52
CA PRO A 352 -12.33 16.42 -4.42
C PRO A 352 -11.24 15.38 -4.18
N HIS A 353 -10.67 15.35 -2.97
CA HIS A 353 -9.59 14.41 -2.64
C HIS A 353 -9.54 14.10 -1.15
N LEU A 354 -8.93 12.97 -0.84
CA LEU A 354 -8.54 12.60 0.54
C LEU A 354 -7.14 12.01 0.53
N LEU A 355 -6.29 12.48 1.44
CA LEU A 355 -5.05 11.82 1.82
C LEU A 355 -5.28 11.06 3.14
N LEU A 356 -5.23 9.73 3.07
CA LEU A 356 -5.20 8.85 4.22
C LEU A 356 -3.76 8.50 4.56
N GLU A 357 -3.26 9.07 5.63
CA GLU A 357 -1.93 8.75 6.18
C GLU A 357 -2.04 7.68 7.26
N LEU A 358 -1.20 6.64 7.17
CA LEU A 358 -1.11 5.58 8.16
C LEU A 358 0.20 5.73 8.97
N PRO A 359 0.12 6.14 10.26
CA PRO A 359 1.29 6.57 11.03
C PRO A 359 2.36 5.50 11.27
N TRP A 360 1.97 4.22 11.27
CA TRP A 360 2.86 3.08 11.48
C TRP A 360 3.34 2.43 10.19
N ALA A 361 2.71 2.79 9.06
CA ALA A 361 2.89 2.05 7.82
C ALA A 361 4.07 2.58 7.00
N THR A 362 4.71 1.64 6.33
CA THR A 362 5.71 1.86 5.30
C THR A 362 5.10 1.60 3.91
N HIS A 363 5.91 1.22 2.94
CA HIS A 363 5.48 0.87 1.57
C HIS A 363 4.63 -0.42 1.56
N ALA A 364 3.74 -0.60 0.56
CA ALA A 364 2.88 -1.79 0.41
C ALA A 364 1.99 -2.09 1.64
N LEU A 365 1.42 -1.06 2.23
CA LEU A 365 0.59 -1.10 3.46
C LEU A 365 -0.71 -1.91 3.33
N GLU A 366 -1.16 -2.23 2.12
CA GLU A 366 -2.35 -3.03 1.83
C GLU A 366 -2.02 -4.50 1.48
N ALA A 367 -0.76 -4.91 1.57
CA ALA A 367 -0.32 -6.25 1.21
C ALA A 367 -1.03 -7.36 2.01
N HIS A 368 -1.49 -7.03 3.21
CA HIS A 368 -2.24 -7.93 4.07
C HIS A 368 -3.65 -7.42 4.33
N ALA A 369 -4.64 -7.95 3.62
CA ALA A 369 -6.02 -7.46 3.65
C ALA A 369 -6.68 -7.47 5.04
N GLY A 370 -6.29 -8.40 5.93
CA GLY A 370 -6.78 -8.49 7.31
C GLY A 370 -5.97 -7.65 8.31
N GLY A 371 -4.87 -7.05 7.89
CA GLY A 371 -4.03 -6.19 8.73
C GLY A 371 -4.64 -4.80 8.95
N PRO A 372 -4.02 -4.01 9.84
CA PRO A 372 -4.48 -2.65 10.13
C PRO A 372 -4.54 -1.75 8.90
N GLY A 373 -3.50 -1.75 8.07
CA GLY A 373 -3.43 -0.97 6.84
C GLY A 373 -4.38 -1.50 5.76
N GLY A 374 -4.46 -2.84 5.61
CA GLY A 374 -5.34 -3.49 4.64
C GLY A 374 -6.83 -3.23 4.90
N GLN A 375 -7.28 -3.26 6.16
CA GLN A 375 -8.68 -2.97 6.51
C GLN A 375 -9.06 -1.52 6.21
N LEU A 376 -8.23 -0.53 6.61
CA LEU A 376 -8.48 0.89 6.34
C LEU A 376 -8.44 1.19 4.84
N THR A 377 -7.48 0.61 4.11
CA THR A 377 -7.36 0.76 2.66
C THR A 377 -8.60 0.23 1.95
N THR A 378 -9.04 -1.00 2.25
CA THR A 378 -10.22 -1.57 1.60
C THR A 378 -11.50 -0.81 1.94
N HIS A 379 -11.65 -0.28 3.16
CA HIS A 379 -12.79 0.58 3.50
C HIS A 379 -12.79 1.90 2.72
N ALA A 380 -11.61 2.54 2.62
CA ALA A 380 -11.48 3.78 1.86
C ALA A 380 -11.75 3.56 0.36
N LEU A 381 -11.28 2.44 -0.21
CA LEU A 381 -11.57 2.04 -1.58
C LEU A 381 -13.05 1.82 -1.81
N GLU A 382 -13.73 1.08 -0.92
CA GLU A 382 -15.16 0.81 -1.03
C GLU A 382 -15.99 2.09 -1.07
N HIS A 383 -15.71 3.02 -0.15
CA HIS A 383 -16.38 4.30 -0.11
C HIS A 383 -16.10 5.13 -1.38
N PHE A 384 -14.83 5.29 -1.72
CA PHE A 384 -14.40 6.09 -2.86
C PHE A 384 -14.99 5.57 -4.18
N LEU A 385 -14.87 4.28 -4.44
CA LEU A 385 -15.40 3.66 -5.65
C LEU A 385 -16.92 3.82 -5.74
N ALA A 386 -17.65 3.57 -4.65
CA ALA A 386 -19.10 3.76 -4.64
C ALA A 386 -19.49 5.22 -4.94
N ALA A 387 -18.75 6.21 -4.42
CA ALA A 387 -19.01 7.62 -4.66
C ALA A 387 -18.77 8.02 -6.12
N VAL A 388 -17.59 7.65 -6.69
CA VAL A 388 -17.18 8.17 -8.01
C VAL A 388 -17.77 7.37 -9.18
N THR A 389 -18.25 6.14 -8.95
CA THR A 389 -18.85 5.30 -9.99
C THR A 389 -20.38 5.22 -9.89
N ALA A 390 -21.01 6.01 -9.00
CA ALA A 390 -22.46 6.12 -8.97
C ALA A 390 -22.99 6.54 -10.36
N PRO A 391 -24.11 5.97 -10.84
CA PRO A 391 -24.76 6.45 -12.07
C PRO A 391 -25.02 7.95 -11.97
N ALA A 392 -24.87 8.67 -13.08
CA ALA A 392 -25.30 10.07 -13.14
C ALA A 392 -26.80 10.13 -12.80
N LYS A 393 -27.15 11.00 -11.86
CA LYS A 393 -28.56 11.25 -11.50
C LYS A 393 -29.29 11.95 -12.64
#